data_8ccf7eed6bf9dc61bc665cb02bf0ab20
#
_entry.id   8ccf7eed6bf9dc61bc665cb02bf0ab20
#
_cell.length_a   1.000
_cell.length_b   1.000
_cell.length_c   1.000
_cell.angle_alpha   90.00
_cell.angle_beta   90.00
_cell.angle_gamma   90.00
#
_symmetry.space_group_name_H-M   'P 1'
#
loop_
_entity.id
_entity.type
_entity.pdbx_description
1 polymer ?
#
loop_
_entity_poly.entity_id
_entity_poly.type
_entity_poly.pdbx_seq_one_letter_code
_entity_poly.pdbx_strand_id
1 'polypeptide(L)'
;MKFVIPFSIFILFASSGLAVELDTIFINRGTYTTIDSNQWTFLAFNSSPAFSSQNTVIKLLESDSLQLTVVNNDSVAHGFEVKGKGGVSSIAPGDTAYTSYSFSDENVFVYHDPLSSSNSRGLGLGGMIHVAKANRTAFYWNIKELQSDWIEDLAQGLPVDWTTYYPDYFLINGRSHPDITQDATARVEGSVGDTIHIAISNTGNSDHSIHFHGYHCEILKSSFDTKWVGRMKDTFPIQPLETLLLQLVPHQVGEYPVHDHNLVAVSAGGIYPNGMFLTLLIQ
;
A
#
# COMPACT_ATOMS: atom_id res chain seq x y z
N MET A 1 67.79 26.28 2.74
CA MET A 1 67.17 25.06 2.22
C MET A 1 65.72 25.06 2.69
N LYS A 2 64.75 25.42 1.80
CA LYS A 2 63.35 25.43 2.14
C LYS A 2 62.76 24.11 1.63
N PHE A 3 62.28 23.29 2.54
CA PHE A 3 61.48 22.05 2.21
C PHE A 3 60.05 22.43 1.82
N VAL A 4 59.69 22.12 0.58
CA VAL A 4 58.29 22.18 0.12
C VAL A 4 57.68 20.78 0.30
N ILE A 5 56.69 20.66 1.17
CA ILE A 5 55.95 19.42 1.33
C ILE A 5 54.80 19.44 0.29
N PRO A 6 54.67 18.45 -0.59
CA PRO A 6 53.52 18.39 -1.50
C PRO A 6 52.28 17.96 -0.74
N PHE A 7 51.24 18.78 -0.82
CA PHE A 7 49.90 18.48 -0.30
C PHE A 7 49.17 17.61 -1.33
N SER A 8 49.12 16.31 -1.10
CA SER A 8 48.31 15.41 -1.94
C SER A 8 46.84 15.50 -1.52
N ILE A 9 46.04 16.08 -2.40
CA ILE A 9 44.56 16.07 -2.25
C ILE A 9 44.07 14.67 -2.64
N PHE A 10 43.66 13.88 -1.66
CA PHE A 10 42.89 12.67 -1.89
C PHE A 10 41.46 13.07 -2.21
N ILE A 11 41.06 12.99 -3.47
CA ILE A 11 39.64 13.07 -3.87
C ILE A 11 39.03 11.68 -3.60
N LEU A 12 38.29 11.55 -2.51
CA LEU A 12 37.42 10.40 -2.31
C LEU A 12 36.30 10.51 -3.34
N PHE A 13 36.33 9.68 -4.36
CA PHE A 13 35.17 9.38 -5.15
C PHE A 13 34.25 8.49 -4.29
N ALA A 14 33.17 9.05 -3.73
CA ALA A 14 32.07 8.26 -3.23
C ALA A 14 31.43 7.58 -4.46
N SER A 15 31.72 6.31 -4.68
CA SER A 15 30.92 5.48 -5.58
C SER A 15 29.55 5.38 -4.93
N SER A 16 28.53 5.99 -5.52
CA SER A 16 27.13 5.67 -5.23
C SER A 16 26.87 4.25 -5.74
N GLY A 17 27.27 3.26 -4.97
CA GLY A 17 26.87 1.89 -5.20
C GLY A 17 25.34 1.81 -5.05
N LEU A 18 24.66 1.18 -6.02
CA LEU A 18 23.25 0.84 -5.90
C LEU A 18 23.10 -0.03 -4.65
N ALA A 19 22.20 0.36 -3.75
CA ALA A 19 21.91 -0.44 -2.58
C ALA A 19 21.11 -1.69 -2.99
N VAL A 20 21.41 -2.82 -2.37
CA VAL A 20 20.61 -4.04 -2.47
C VAL A 20 19.90 -4.22 -1.14
N GLU A 21 18.60 -3.96 -1.14
CA GLU A 21 17.77 -4.19 0.03
C GLU A 21 17.37 -5.66 0.11
N LEU A 22 17.56 -6.24 1.28
CA LEU A 22 17.15 -7.61 1.59
C LEU A 22 15.92 -7.54 2.48
N ASP A 23 14.82 -8.14 2.04
CA ASP A 23 13.59 -8.16 2.83
C ASP A 23 12.97 -9.57 2.86
N THR A 24 12.17 -9.82 3.88
CA THR A 24 11.41 -11.06 4.03
C THR A 24 9.95 -10.73 4.29
N ILE A 25 9.09 -11.36 3.51
CA ILE A 25 7.64 -11.26 3.65
C ILE A 25 7.05 -12.64 3.95
N PHE A 26 6.13 -12.67 4.89
CA PHE A 26 5.37 -13.85 5.28
C PHE A 26 3.93 -13.70 4.80
N ILE A 27 3.41 -14.73 4.13
CA ILE A 27 1.97 -14.85 3.84
C ILE A 27 1.33 -15.48 5.06
N ASN A 28 0.63 -14.69 5.83
CA ASN A 28 0.01 -15.12 7.08
C ASN A 28 -1.52 -15.15 6.95
N ARG A 29 -2.12 -16.22 7.50
CA ARG A 29 -3.54 -16.30 7.78
C ARG A 29 -3.78 -15.99 9.25
N GLY A 30 -4.82 -15.19 9.53
CA GLY A 30 -5.19 -14.87 10.91
C GLY A 30 -6.63 -14.42 11.03
N THR A 31 -7.00 -14.01 12.23
CA THR A 31 -8.33 -13.47 12.51
C THR A 31 -8.28 -11.94 12.46
N TYR A 32 -9.13 -11.36 11.62
CA TYR A 32 -9.43 -9.94 11.59
C TYR A 32 -10.68 -9.67 12.43
N THR A 33 -10.60 -8.73 13.36
CA THR A 33 -11.77 -8.25 14.10
C THR A 33 -12.22 -6.93 13.49
N THR A 34 -13.46 -6.91 13.01
CA THR A 34 -14.09 -5.73 12.41
C THR A 34 -14.43 -4.69 13.49
N ILE A 35 -14.73 -3.47 13.07
CA ILE A 35 -15.09 -2.37 13.98
C ILE A 35 -16.36 -2.66 14.80
N ASP A 36 -17.26 -3.49 14.27
CA ASP A 36 -18.48 -3.97 14.93
C ASP A 36 -18.33 -5.35 15.58
N SER A 37 -17.06 -5.78 15.82
CA SER A 37 -16.65 -6.97 16.57
C SER A 37 -16.93 -8.32 15.90
N ASN A 38 -17.23 -8.36 14.61
CA ASN A 38 -17.21 -9.62 13.86
C ASN A 38 -15.77 -10.13 13.72
N GLN A 39 -15.61 -11.46 13.66
CA GLN A 39 -14.31 -12.10 13.50
C GLN A 39 -14.28 -12.92 12.22
N TRP A 40 -13.32 -12.62 11.35
CA TRP A 40 -13.21 -13.23 10.03
C TRP A 40 -11.80 -13.72 9.74
N THR A 41 -11.70 -14.72 8.89
CA THR A 41 -10.43 -15.10 8.29
C THR A 41 -9.91 -13.96 7.41
N PHE A 42 -8.65 -13.61 7.59
CA PHE A 42 -7.97 -12.59 6.81
C PHE A 42 -6.55 -13.06 6.43
N LEU A 43 -6.12 -12.65 5.25
CA LEU A 43 -4.77 -12.90 4.74
C LEU A 43 -3.99 -11.60 4.65
N ALA A 44 -2.72 -11.66 5.00
CA ALA A 44 -1.84 -10.51 4.84
C ALA A 44 -0.40 -10.93 4.51
N PHE A 45 0.29 -10.07 3.76
CA PHE A 45 1.73 -10.10 3.62
C PHE A 45 2.36 -9.30 4.76
N ASN A 46 3.00 -9.96 5.70
CA ASN A 46 3.61 -9.32 6.85
C ASN A 46 5.14 -9.39 6.83
N SER A 47 5.83 -8.43 7.40
CA SER A 47 7.28 -8.45 7.62
C SER A 47 7.72 -9.33 8.80
N SER A 48 6.77 -9.99 9.44
CA SER A 48 6.95 -10.87 10.60
C SER A 48 6.14 -12.16 10.39
N PRO A 49 6.57 -13.30 10.95
CA PRO A 49 5.75 -14.50 10.96
C PRO A 49 4.46 -14.38 11.79
N ALA A 50 4.32 -13.34 12.60
CA ALA A 50 3.09 -13.04 13.33
C ALA A 50 2.11 -12.31 12.40
N PHE A 51 0.82 -12.73 12.44
CA PHE A 51 -0.23 -12.09 11.68
C PHE A 51 -0.52 -10.66 12.14
N SER A 52 -0.69 -9.78 11.16
CA SER A 52 -1.29 -8.46 11.28
C SER A 52 -2.20 -8.22 10.07
N SER A 53 -3.34 -7.55 10.26
CA SER A 53 -4.24 -7.19 9.16
C SER A 53 -3.62 -6.15 8.19
N GLN A 54 -2.57 -5.47 8.61
CA GLN A 54 -1.83 -4.51 7.80
C GLN A 54 -0.81 -5.24 6.91
N ASN A 55 -1.00 -5.16 5.60
CA ASN A 55 0.03 -5.63 4.66
C ASN A 55 1.26 -4.72 4.71
N THR A 56 2.43 -5.31 4.62
CA THR A 56 3.70 -4.57 4.66
C THR A 56 3.81 -3.59 3.50
N VAL A 57 4.29 -2.38 3.78
CA VAL A 57 4.78 -1.46 2.76
C VAL A 57 6.28 -1.68 2.63
N ILE A 58 6.73 -2.18 1.47
CA ILE A 58 8.16 -2.26 1.16
C ILE A 58 8.62 -0.88 0.71
N LYS A 59 9.65 -0.34 1.38
CA LYS A 59 10.17 1.01 1.13
C LYS A 59 11.57 0.92 0.55
N LEU A 60 11.76 1.53 -0.61
CA LEU A 60 13.02 1.57 -1.34
C LEU A 60 13.34 3.01 -1.74
N LEU A 61 14.60 3.28 -2.05
CA LEU A 61 14.99 4.50 -2.73
C LEU A 61 15.13 4.28 -4.24
N GLU A 62 15.09 5.37 -5.00
CA GLU A 62 15.35 5.32 -6.45
C GLU A 62 16.68 4.60 -6.73
N SER A 63 16.66 3.74 -7.72
CA SER A 63 17.81 2.92 -8.16
C SER A 63 18.18 1.76 -7.24
N ASP A 64 17.48 1.54 -6.12
CA ASP A 64 17.67 0.34 -5.31
C ASP A 64 17.22 -0.92 -6.04
N SER A 65 17.82 -2.04 -5.65
CA SER A 65 17.39 -3.37 -5.99
C SER A 65 16.85 -4.07 -4.76
N LEU A 66 15.78 -4.84 -4.91
CA LEU A 66 15.17 -5.63 -3.86
C LEU A 66 15.47 -7.11 -4.09
N GLN A 67 16.04 -7.79 -3.10
CA GLN A 67 16.05 -9.25 -3.02
C GLN A 67 15.03 -9.65 -1.95
N LEU A 68 13.99 -10.32 -2.38
CA LEU A 68 12.84 -10.64 -1.53
C LEU A 68 12.75 -12.14 -1.28
N THR A 69 12.64 -12.49 0.00
CA THR A 69 12.27 -13.82 0.46
C THR A 69 10.79 -13.82 0.78
N VAL A 70 10.02 -14.74 0.21
CA VAL A 70 8.59 -14.89 0.47
C VAL A 70 8.36 -16.24 1.12
N VAL A 71 7.84 -16.24 2.34
CA VAL A 71 7.55 -17.45 3.13
C VAL A 71 6.04 -17.65 3.19
N ASN A 72 5.54 -18.79 2.76
CA ASN A 72 4.13 -19.11 2.86
C ASN A 72 3.82 -19.81 4.19
N ASN A 73 3.31 -19.07 5.17
CA ASN A 73 2.85 -19.60 6.46
C ASN A 73 1.38 -20.06 6.44
N ASP A 74 0.68 -19.88 5.31
CA ASP A 74 -0.70 -20.34 5.18
C ASP A 74 -0.75 -21.86 4.89
N SER A 75 -1.93 -22.44 5.06
CA SER A 75 -2.24 -23.83 4.80
C SER A 75 -2.55 -24.16 3.33
N VAL A 76 -2.64 -23.14 2.48
CA VAL A 76 -2.87 -23.28 1.03
C VAL A 76 -1.74 -22.65 0.23
N ALA A 77 -1.61 -23.03 -1.05
CA ALA A 77 -0.62 -22.45 -1.93
C ALA A 77 -0.99 -21.01 -2.29
N HIS A 78 0.01 -20.14 -2.35
CA HIS A 78 -0.08 -18.75 -2.79
C HIS A 78 1.03 -18.40 -3.76
N GLY A 79 0.87 -17.34 -4.52
CA GLY A 79 1.93 -16.74 -5.30
C GLY A 79 2.37 -15.38 -4.74
N PHE A 80 3.37 -14.80 -5.39
CA PHE A 80 3.79 -13.42 -5.13
C PHE A 80 4.21 -12.77 -6.45
N GLU A 81 3.55 -11.70 -6.82
CA GLU A 81 3.86 -10.94 -8.02
C GLU A 81 3.87 -9.44 -7.73
N VAL A 82 4.88 -8.73 -8.23
CA VAL A 82 4.83 -7.28 -8.40
C VAL A 82 4.23 -6.98 -9.75
N LYS A 83 3.06 -6.33 -9.78
CA LYS A 83 2.32 -6.06 -11.02
C LYS A 83 3.21 -5.39 -12.06
N GLY A 84 3.30 -6.03 -13.24
CA GLY A 84 4.11 -5.56 -14.37
C GLY A 84 5.61 -5.87 -14.28
N LYS A 85 6.04 -6.58 -13.22
CA LYS A 85 7.45 -7.01 -13.05
C LYS A 85 7.60 -8.53 -12.89
N GLY A 86 6.48 -9.27 -12.79
CA GLY A 86 6.49 -10.71 -12.56
C GLY A 86 6.77 -11.10 -11.13
N GLY A 87 7.04 -12.39 -10.90
CA GLY A 87 7.24 -12.94 -9.56
C GLY A 87 7.23 -14.46 -9.53
N VAL A 88 6.72 -15.04 -8.43
CA VAL A 88 6.61 -16.47 -8.19
C VAL A 88 5.15 -16.89 -8.29
N SER A 89 4.82 -17.76 -9.23
CA SER A 89 3.43 -18.13 -9.52
C SER A 89 2.79 -18.99 -8.43
N SER A 90 3.59 -19.81 -7.70
CA SER A 90 3.07 -20.66 -6.64
C SER A 90 4.16 -21.00 -5.62
N ILE A 91 3.81 -20.91 -4.34
CA ILE A 91 4.62 -21.26 -3.17
C ILE A 91 3.74 -22.19 -2.33
N ALA A 92 4.15 -23.44 -2.14
CA ALA A 92 3.38 -24.42 -1.37
C ALA A 92 3.32 -24.04 0.13
N PRO A 93 2.35 -24.58 0.89
CA PRO A 93 2.28 -24.38 2.34
C PRO A 93 3.60 -24.72 3.04
N GLY A 94 4.12 -23.79 3.85
CA GLY A 94 5.38 -23.93 4.58
C GLY A 94 6.65 -23.73 3.75
N ASP A 95 6.53 -23.52 2.44
CA ASP A 95 7.68 -23.31 1.55
C ASP A 95 8.12 -21.84 1.51
N THR A 96 9.32 -21.66 0.97
CA THR A 96 9.96 -20.35 0.78
C THR A 96 10.36 -20.16 -0.66
N ALA A 97 10.10 -18.98 -1.20
CA ALA A 97 10.53 -18.58 -2.54
C ALA A 97 11.41 -17.33 -2.50
N TYR A 98 12.24 -17.16 -3.52
CA TYR A 98 13.14 -16.02 -3.67
C TYR A 98 12.88 -15.34 -5.00
N THR A 99 12.83 -14.01 -4.97
CA THR A 99 12.68 -13.19 -6.17
C THR A 99 13.48 -11.90 -6.04
N SER A 100 13.72 -11.23 -7.17
CA SER A 100 14.46 -9.98 -7.16
C SER A 100 13.86 -8.99 -8.14
N TYR A 101 13.95 -7.70 -7.80
CA TYR A 101 13.42 -6.61 -8.58
C TYR A 101 14.40 -5.44 -8.61
N SER A 102 14.38 -4.69 -9.70
CA SER A 102 15.12 -3.43 -9.84
C SER A 102 14.15 -2.30 -10.17
N PHE A 103 14.44 -1.13 -9.60
CA PHE A 103 13.61 0.07 -9.73
C PHE A 103 14.48 1.25 -10.11
N SER A 104 14.12 1.96 -11.20
CA SER A 104 14.90 3.11 -11.69
C SER A 104 14.41 4.42 -11.13
N ASP A 105 13.10 4.57 -10.91
CA ASP A 105 12.46 5.85 -10.66
C ASP A 105 11.48 5.78 -9.48
N GLU A 106 11.25 6.94 -8.86
CA GLU A 106 10.18 7.12 -7.87
C GLU A 106 8.85 6.63 -8.44
N ASN A 107 8.21 5.69 -7.73
CA ASN A 107 6.94 5.12 -8.13
C ASN A 107 6.30 4.31 -7.00
N VAL A 108 5.04 3.91 -7.20
CA VAL A 108 4.33 2.96 -6.35
C VAL A 108 3.97 1.74 -7.18
N PHE A 109 4.15 0.54 -6.62
CA PHE A 109 3.80 -0.73 -7.27
C PHE A 109 2.90 -1.54 -6.34
N VAL A 110 1.91 -2.24 -6.92
CA VAL A 110 1.16 -3.26 -6.19
C VAL A 110 1.93 -4.57 -6.24
N TYR A 111 1.94 -5.29 -5.11
CA TYR A 111 2.24 -6.72 -5.10
C TYR A 111 1.03 -7.50 -4.57
N HIS A 112 0.80 -8.68 -5.12
CA HIS A 112 -0.36 -9.50 -4.84
C HIS A 112 -0.08 -10.98 -5.09
N ASP A 113 -1.04 -11.85 -4.77
CA ASP A 113 -1.02 -13.27 -5.12
C ASP A 113 -1.61 -13.47 -6.53
N PRO A 114 -0.81 -13.88 -7.54
CA PRO A 114 -1.32 -14.14 -8.88
C PRO A 114 -2.08 -15.46 -9.01
N LEU A 115 -1.90 -16.42 -8.08
CA LEU A 115 -2.47 -17.76 -8.18
C LEU A 115 -4.00 -17.75 -8.00
N SER A 116 -4.51 -16.91 -7.08
CA SER A 116 -5.95 -16.78 -6.81
C SER A 116 -6.34 -15.31 -6.60
N SER A 117 -5.89 -14.44 -7.51
CA SER A 117 -5.83 -12.98 -7.34
C SER A 117 -7.08 -12.33 -6.75
N SER A 118 -8.28 -12.56 -7.29
CA SER A 118 -9.50 -11.95 -6.74
C SER A 118 -9.90 -12.55 -5.40
N ASN A 119 -9.77 -13.87 -5.24
CA ASN A 119 -10.15 -14.56 -3.99
C ASN A 119 -9.22 -14.18 -2.84
N SER A 120 -7.90 -14.21 -3.07
CA SER A 120 -6.91 -13.85 -2.03
C SER A 120 -7.00 -12.37 -1.65
N ARG A 121 -7.29 -11.48 -2.62
CA ARG A 121 -7.54 -10.05 -2.35
C ARG A 121 -8.85 -9.83 -1.60
N GLY A 122 -9.91 -10.61 -1.92
CA GLY A 122 -11.17 -10.62 -1.17
C GLY A 122 -11.02 -11.09 0.28
N LEU A 123 -9.89 -11.74 0.63
CA LEU A 123 -9.48 -12.05 2.00
C LEU A 123 -8.42 -11.07 2.55
N GLY A 124 -8.06 -10.03 1.83
CA GLY A 124 -7.16 -8.97 2.29
C GLY A 124 -5.70 -9.05 1.80
N LEU A 125 -5.33 -10.08 1.02
CA LEU A 125 -3.93 -10.30 0.61
C LEU A 125 -3.52 -9.39 -0.55
N GLY A 126 -2.70 -8.39 -0.28
CA GLY A 126 -2.17 -7.45 -1.26
C GLY A 126 -1.57 -6.22 -0.61
N GLY A 127 -0.44 -5.75 -1.11
CA GLY A 127 0.30 -4.62 -0.55
C GLY A 127 0.99 -3.76 -1.60
N MET A 128 1.88 -2.88 -1.16
CA MET A 128 2.59 -1.95 -2.04
C MET A 128 4.09 -1.92 -1.80
N ILE A 129 4.82 -1.59 -2.86
CA ILE A 129 6.20 -1.13 -2.82
C ILE A 129 6.19 0.35 -3.15
N HIS A 130 6.80 1.18 -2.32
CA HIS A 130 7.05 2.58 -2.59
C HIS A 130 8.55 2.79 -2.83
N VAL A 131 8.90 3.16 -4.04
CA VAL A 131 10.23 3.61 -4.43
C VAL A 131 10.24 5.13 -4.33
N ALA A 132 10.93 5.68 -3.35
CA ALA A 132 10.90 7.09 -3.00
C ALA A 132 12.19 7.82 -3.39
N LYS A 133 12.09 9.12 -3.59
CA LYS A 133 13.25 10.00 -3.51
C LYS A 133 13.70 10.18 -2.07
N ALA A 134 14.98 10.34 -1.87
CA ALA A 134 15.52 10.60 -0.54
C ALA A 134 14.90 11.87 0.09
N ASN A 135 14.75 11.84 1.42
CA ASN A 135 14.28 12.96 2.23
C ASN A 135 12.85 13.44 1.89
N ARG A 136 11.96 12.50 1.54
CA ARG A 136 10.52 12.78 1.35
C ARG A 136 9.71 12.21 2.49
N THR A 137 8.83 13.04 3.07
CA THR A 137 7.78 12.57 3.99
C THR A 137 6.70 11.88 3.18
N ALA A 138 6.37 10.63 3.51
CA ALA A 138 5.38 9.87 2.78
C ALA A 138 4.42 9.14 3.72
N PHE A 139 3.14 9.13 3.34
CA PHE A 139 2.07 8.37 3.96
C PHE A 139 1.57 7.30 2.99
N TYR A 140 0.97 6.23 3.51
CA TYR A 140 0.67 5.02 2.76
C TYR A 140 -0.78 4.61 2.96
N TRP A 141 -1.52 4.46 1.85
CA TRP A 141 -2.92 4.02 1.85
C TRP A 141 -3.09 2.81 0.94
N ASN A 142 -3.06 1.63 1.55
CA ASN A 142 -3.43 0.40 0.87
C ASN A 142 -4.93 0.19 1.07
N ILE A 143 -5.72 0.59 0.08
CA ILE A 143 -7.17 0.51 0.12
C ILE A 143 -7.66 -0.86 -0.36
N LYS A 144 -8.72 -1.35 0.26
CA LYS A 144 -9.39 -2.60 -0.08
C LYS A 144 -10.77 -2.66 0.55
N GLU A 145 -11.58 -3.58 0.05
CA GLU A 145 -12.90 -3.85 0.58
C GLU A 145 -13.12 -5.35 0.75
N LEU A 146 -14.09 -5.71 1.59
CA LEU A 146 -14.48 -7.07 1.89
C LEU A 146 -16.00 -7.20 1.74
N GLN A 147 -16.46 -8.35 1.28
CA GLN A 147 -17.86 -8.73 1.31
C GLN A 147 -18.06 -9.78 2.41
N SER A 148 -18.77 -9.40 3.48
CA SER A 148 -18.89 -10.22 4.68
C SER A 148 -19.46 -11.61 4.42
N ASP A 149 -20.48 -11.71 3.57
CA ASP A 149 -21.14 -12.97 3.22
C ASP A 149 -20.24 -13.97 2.50
N TRP A 150 -19.09 -13.52 1.94
CA TRP A 150 -18.19 -14.37 1.15
C TRP A 150 -16.94 -14.81 1.90
N ILE A 151 -16.64 -14.21 3.05
CA ILE A 151 -15.37 -14.43 3.77
C ILE A 151 -15.17 -15.91 4.07
N GLU A 152 -16.20 -16.61 4.54
CA GLU A 152 -16.10 -18.02 4.90
C GLU A 152 -15.89 -18.91 3.65
N ASP A 153 -16.66 -18.65 2.59
CA ASP A 153 -16.52 -19.39 1.33
C ASP A 153 -15.13 -19.18 0.71
N LEU A 154 -14.66 -17.95 0.63
CA LEU A 154 -13.32 -17.62 0.14
C LEU A 154 -12.23 -18.27 0.99
N ALA A 155 -12.38 -18.28 2.32
CA ALA A 155 -11.42 -18.86 3.24
C ALA A 155 -11.30 -20.38 3.10
N GLN A 156 -12.39 -21.04 2.69
CA GLN A 156 -12.45 -22.48 2.39
C GLN A 156 -12.09 -22.80 0.93
N GLY A 157 -11.84 -21.79 0.09
CA GLY A 157 -11.57 -21.97 -1.34
C GLY A 157 -12.82 -22.36 -2.15
N LEU A 158 -14.00 -22.08 -1.62
CA LEU A 158 -15.27 -22.31 -2.32
C LEU A 158 -15.50 -21.22 -3.39
N PRO A 159 -16.20 -21.55 -4.48
CA PRO A 159 -16.48 -20.58 -5.54
C PRO A 159 -17.50 -19.55 -5.09
N VAL A 160 -17.27 -18.28 -5.45
CA VAL A 160 -18.21 -17.16 -5.31
C VAL A 160 -18.53 -16.57 -6.68
N ASP A 161 -19.69 -15.96 -6.82
CA ASP A 161 -20.09 -15.30 -8.07
C ASP A 161 -19.66 -13.82 -8.10
N TRP A 162 -18.48 -13.54 -8.63
CA TRP A 162 -17.94 -12.20 -8.73
C TRP A 162 -18.80 -11.19 -9.52
N THR A 163 -19.82 -11.65 -10.27
CA THR A 163 -20.76 -10.76 -10.95
C THR A 163 -21.76 -10.11 -9.99
N THR A 164 -21.89 -10.66 -8.77
CA THR A 164 -22.77 -10.16 -7.70
C THR A 164 -21.97 -9.53 -6.55
N TYR A 165 -20.71 -9.19 -6.78
CA TYR A 165 -19.84 -8.59 -5.77
C TYR A 165 -20.40 -7.26 -5.28
N TYR A 166 -20.70 -7.17 -3.99
CA TYR A 166 -21.23 -5.98 -3.33
C TYR A 166 -20.66 -5.85 -1.92
N PRO A 167 -19.43 -5.30 -1.80
CA PRO A 167 -18.74 -5.23 -0.53
C PRO A 167 -19.42 -4.32 0.47
N ASP A 168 -19.30 -4.64 1.75
CA ASP A 168 -19.94 -3.97 2.87
C ASP A 168 -18.95 -3.51 3.96
N TYR A 169 -17.65 -3.85 3.85
CA TYR A 169 -16.57 -3.35 4.70
C TYR A 169 -15.43 -2.79 3.86
N PHE A 170 -14.97 -1.60 4.25
CA PHE A 170 -14.00 -0.83 3.47
C PHE A 170 -12.85 -0.37 4.36
N LEU A 171 -11.61 -0.65 3.93
CA LEU A 171 -10.42 -0.57 4.75
C LEU A 171 -9.32 0.25 4.09
N ILE A 172 -8.57 0.97 4.92
CA ILE A 172 -7.25 1.52 4.59
C ILE A 172 -6.23 0.84 5.49
N ASN A 173 -5.17 0.25 4.95
CA ASN A 173 -4.14 -0.47 5.68
C ASN A 173 -4.69 -1.57 6.61
N GLY A 174 -5.76 -2.26 6.20
CA GLY A 174 -6.40 -3.31 7.00
C GLY A 174 -7.15 -2.79 8.24
N ARG A 175 -7.51 -1.50 8.26
CA ARG A 175 -8.28 -0.83 9.31
C ARG A 175 -9.41 -0.01 8.71
N SER A 176 -10.45 0.23 9.48
CA SER A 176 -11.54 1.16 9.17
C SER A 176 -11.58 2.31 10.17
N HIS A 177 -12.37 3.34 9.88
CA HIS A 177 -12.59 4.43 10.86
C HIS A 177 -13.33 3.90 12.11
N PRO A 178 -12.99 4.34 13.37
CA PRO A 178 -11.98 5.35 13.69
C PRO A 178 -10.55 4.80 13.83
N ASP A 179 -10.32 3.48 13.79
CA ASP A 179 -9.03 2.87 14.10
C ASP A 179 -7.92 3.29 13.12
N ILE A 180 -8.28 3.60 11.87
CA ILE A 180 -7.33 4.10 10.87
C ILE A 180 -6.69 5.43 11.27
N THR A 181 -7.36 6.25 12.05
CA THR A 181 -6.82 7.53 12.56
C THR A 181 -5.68 7.35 13.56
N GLN A 182 -5.52 6.13 14.10
CA GLN A 182 -4.40 5.77 14.98
C GLN A 182 -3.18 5.23 14.21
N ASP A 183 -3.31 5.04 12.90
CA ASP A 183 -2.18 4.61 12.06
C ASP A 183 -1.36 5.84 11.63
N ALA A 184 -0.23 6.07 12.30
CA ALA A 184 0.69 7.16 12.00
C ALA A 184 1.30 7.07 10.57
N THR A 185 1.18 5.93 9.89
CA THR A 185 1.63 5.78 8.51
C THR A 185 0.55 6.15 7.50
N ALA A 186 -0.72 6.22 7.93
CA ALA A 186 -1.86 6.60 7.10
C ALA A 186 -2.34 8.03 7.37
N ARG A 187 -2.47 8.42 8.65
CA ARG A 187 -2.92 9.77 9.01
C ARG A 187 -1.87 10.79 8.61
N VAL A 188 -2.21 11.62 7.63
CA VAL A 188 -1.31 12.67 7.16
C VAL A 188 -1.24 13.78 8.20
N GLU A 189 -0.04 14.02 8.72
CA GLU A 189 0.27 15.11 9.62
C GLU A 189 1.43 15.93 9.05
N GLY A 190 1.34 17.25 9.13
CA GLY A 190 2.37 18.14 8.62
C GLY A 190 2.08 19.61 8.90
N SER A 191 2.92 20.48 8.35
CA SER A 191 2.82 21.95 8.48
C SER A 191 2.52 22.61 7.14
N VAL A 192 1.99 23.82 7.20
CA VAL A 192 1.80 24.64 5.99
C VAL A 192 3.13 24.82 5.25
N GLY A 193 3.13 24.50 3.95
CA GLY A 193 4.31 24.59 3.07
C GLY A 193 5.15 23.31 3.00
N ASP A 194 4.87 22.28 3.80
CA ASP A 194 5.53 21.00 3.67
C ASP A 194 5.25 20.36 2.31
N THR A 195 6.18 19.56 1.83
CA THR A 195 5.97 18.70 0.66
C THR A 195 5.73 17.28 1.13
N ILE A 196 4.48 16.84 1.06
CA ILE A 196 4.01 15.56 1.59
C ILE A 196 3.64 14.64 0.42
N HIS A 197 4.17 13.43 0.40
CA HIS A 197 3.77 12.41 -0.56
C HIS A 197 2.72 11.47 0.06
N ILE A 198 1.77 11.03 -0.74
CA ILE A 198 0.78 10.04 -0.36
C ILE A 198 0.80 8.94 -1.43
N ALA A 199 1.30 7.77 -1.03
CA ALA A 199 1.34 6.58 -1.88
C ALA A 199 0.05 5.78 -1.65
N ILE A 200 -0.73 5.59 -2.71
CA ILE A 200 -2.01 4.87 -2.67
C ILE A 200 -1.92 3.64 -3.55
N SER A 201 -2.39 2.51 -3.07
CA SER A 201 -2.62 1.29 -3.84
C SER A 201 -4.03 0.78 -3.61
N ASN A 202 -4.73 0.38 -4.66
CA ASN A 202 -5.97 -0.36 -4.54
C ASN A 202 -5.68 -1.85 -4.67
N THR A 203 -5.72 -2.56 -3.55
CA THR A 203 -5.57 -4.03 -3.53
C THR A 203 -6.90 -4.75 -3.30
N GLY A 204 -8.01 -4.04 -3.39
CA GLY A 204 -9.37 -4.57 -3.43
C GLY A 204 -9.79 -5.06 -4.82
N ASN A 205 -11.07 -5.38 -4.97
CA ASN A 205 -11.68 -5.86 -6.20
C ASN A 205 -12.68 -4.84 -6.83
N SER A 206 -12.92 -3.71 -6.15
CA SER A 206 -13.79 -2.62 -6.60
C SER A 206 -13.01 -1.37 -6.99
N ASP A 207 -13.63 -0.53 -7.82
CA ASP A 207 -13.17 0.83 -8.09
C ASP A 207 -13.44 1.73 -6.88
N HIS A 208 -12.50 2.62 -6.59
CA HIS A 208 -12.62 3.63 -5.53
C HIS A 208 -12.35 5.03 -6.08
N SER A 209 -12.79 6.06 -5.34
CA SER A 209 -12.57 7.47 -5.68
C SER A 209 -12.22 8.25 -4.43
N ILE A 210 -10.96 8.37 -4.10
CA ILE A 210 -10.51 9.04 -2.88
C ILE A 210 -10.64 10.56 -3.04
N HIS A 211 -11.39 11.19 -2.14
CA HIS A 211 -11.69 12.62 -2.15
C HIS A 211 -11.09 13.34 -0.93
N PHE A 212 -10.42 14.45 -1.20
CA PHE A 212 -9.79 15.32 -0.22
C PHE A 212 -10.63 16.57 -0.01
N HIS A 213 -11.00 16.86 1.22
CA HIS A 213 -11.59 18.15 1.56
C HIS A 213 -10.49 19.21 1.77
N GLY A 214 -10.75 20.43 1.32
CA GLY A 214 -9.88 21.58 1.56
C GLY A 214 -8.60 21.64 0.74
N TYR A 215 -8.22 20.57 0.05
CA TYR A 215 -6.97 20.50 -0.70
C TYR A 215 -7.12 19.87 -2.09
N HIS A 216 -6.22 20.30 -2.98
CA HIS A 216 -5.92 19.58 -4.22
C HIS A 216 -4.51 19.01 -4.12
N CYS A 217 -4.33 17.77 -4.57
CA CYS A 217 -3.02 17.15 -4.67
C CYS A 217 -2.59 17.04 -6.13
N GLU A 218 -1.29 17.16 -6.38
CA GLU A 218 -0.71 16.87 -7.70
C GLU A 218 -0.52 15.37 -7.87
N ILE A 219 -0.89 14.83 -9.03
CA ILE A 219 -0.62 13.44 -9.40
C ILE A 219 0.81 13.35 -9.91
N LEU A 220 1.73 12.80 -9.13
CA LEU A 220 3.12 12.58 -9.54
C LEU A 220 3.28 11.33 -10.39
N LYS A 221 2.57 10.25 -10.04
CA LYS A 221 2.57 8.96 -10.75
C LYS A 221 1.18 8.34 -10.73
N SER A 222 0.85 7.63 -11.80
CA SER A 222 -0.33 6.78 -11.92
C SER A 222 0.04 5.54 -12.73
N SER A 223 -0.32 4.36 -12.25
CA SER A 223 -0.04 3.11 -12.95
C SER A 223 -1.02 2.84 -14.10
N PHE A 224 -2.15 3.55 -14.14
CA PHE A 224 -3.21 3.35 -15.14
C PHE A 224 -3.34 4.54 -16.11
N ASP A 225 -3.62 5.72 -15.62
CA ASP A 225 -3.95 6.87 -16.46
C ASP A 225 -2.89 7.98 -16.40
N THR A 226 -1.81 7.77 -17.15
CA THR A 226 -0.66 8.69 -17.19
C THR A 226 -1.00 10.08 -17.73
N LYS A 227 -2.14 10.26 -18.42
CA LYS A 227 -2.58 11.59 -18.94
C LYS A 227 -2.91 12.57 -17.82
N TRP A 228 -3.16 12.08 -16.60
CA TRP A 228 -3.45 12.91 -15.43
C TRP A 228 -2.20 13.32 -14.64
N VAL A 229 -1.03 12.74 -14.93
CA VAL A 229 0.23 13.11 -14.26
C VAL A 229 0.51 14.62 -14.46
N GLY A 230 0.87 15.31 -13.40
CA GLY A 230 1.05 16.76 -13.33
C GLY A 230 -0.24 17.55 -13.16
N ARG A 231 -1.41 16.91 -13.01
CA ARG A 231 -2.67 17.60 -12.77
C ARG A 231 -2.96 17.70 -11.27
N MET A 232 -3.51 18.85 -10.88
CA MET A 232 -4.06 19.09 -9.55
C MET A 232 -5.51 18.63 -9.50
N LYS A 233 -5.85 17.79 -8.53
CA LYS A 233 -7.22 17.29 -8.31
C LYS A 233 -7.50 17.15 -6.81
N ASP A 234 -8.77 17.07 -6.46
CA ASP A 234 -9.27 16.74 -5.13
C ASP A 234 -9.90 15.36 -5.04
N THR A 235 -10.20 14.74 -6.19
CA THR A 235 -10.82 13.41 -6.28
C THR A 235 -10.06 12.54 -7.26
N PHE A 236 -9.67 11.35 -6.80
CA PHE A 236 -8.75 10.45 -7.48
C PHE A 236 -9.39 9.08 -7.66
N PRO A 237 -9.95 8.76 -8.86
CA PRO A 237 -10.39 7.41 -9.16
C PRO A 237 -9.18 6.47 -9.22
N ILE A 238 -9.35 5.26 -8.69
CA ILE A 238 -8.32 4.23 -8.67
C ILE A 238 -8.99 2.85 -8.80
N GLN A 239 -8.61 2.10 -9.83
CA GLN A 239 -9.15 0.77 -10.13
C GLN A 239 -8.41 -0.34 -9.37
N PRO A 240 -8.93 -1.57 -9.33
CA PRO A 240 -8.23 -2.71 -8.76
C PRO A 240 -6.82 -2.90 -9.32
N LEU A 241 -5.87 -3.13 -8.44
CA LEU A 241 -4.44 -3.28 -8.75
C LEU A 241 -3.80 -2.04 -9.37
N GLU A 242 -4.36 -0.85 -9.15
CA GLU A 242 -3.74 0.43 -9.52
C GLU A 242 -3.01 1.08 -8.36
N THR A 243 -2.14 2.02 -8.73
CA THR A 243 -1.40 2.86 -7.78
C THR A 243 -1.41 4.32 -8.21
N LEU A 244 -1.34 5.19 -7.20
CA LEU A 244 -1.13 6.62 -7.34
C LEU A 244 -0.01 7.06 -6.40
N LEU A 245 0.80 8.02 -6.84
CA LEU A 245 1.65 8.81 -5.98
C LEU A 245 1.18 10.26 -6.09
N LEU A 246 0.70 10.79 -4.97
CA LEU A 246 0.20 12.16 -4.89
C LEU A 246 1.17 13.03 -4.11
N GLN A 247 1.26 14.31 -4.47
CA GLN A 247 1.94 15.34 -3.71
C GLN A 247 0.92 16.34 -3.16
N LEU A 248 0.93 16.51 -1.85
CA LEU A 248 0.19 17.54 -1.14
C LEU A 248 1.17 18.62 -0.66
N VAL A 249 0.86 19.87 -0.96
CA VAL A 249 1.52 21.04 -0.35
C VAL A 249 0.45 21.83 0.40
N PRO A 250 0.32 21.64 1.73
CA PRO A 250 -0.70 22.31 2.51
C PRO A 250 -0.51 23.84 2.50
N HIS A 251 -1.60 24.58 2.36
CA HIS A 251 -1.59 26.05 2.30
C HIS A 251 -2.38 26.71 3.43
N GLN A 252 -3.02 25.91 4.29
CA GLN A 252 -3.79 26.38 5.45
C GLN A 252 -3.78 25.35 6.57
N VAL A 253 -3.86 25.82 7.82
CA VAL A 253 -3.96 24.95 9.00
C VAL A 253 -5.37 24.40 9.16
N GLY A 254 -5.51 23.25 9.80
CA GLY A 254 -6.80 22.66 10.12
C GLY A 254 -6.81 21.16 10.06
N GLU A 255 -7.97 20.58 10.33
CA GLU A 255 -8.24 19.16 10.19
C GLU A 255 -9.27 18.95 9.08
N TYR A 256 -8.92 18.18 8.06
CA TYR A 256 -9.68 18.04 6.83
C TYR A 256 -10.00 16.57 6.56
N PRO A 257 -11.28 16.23 6.29
CA PRO A 257 -11.65 14.86 5.95
C PRO A 257 -11.05 14.40 4.62
N VAL A 258 -10.72 13.12 4.56
CA VAL A 258 -10.49 12.38 3.32
C VAL A 258 -11.31 11.10 3.39
N HIS A 259 -12.01 10.79 2.32
CA HIS A 259 -12.85 9.61 2.27
C HIS A 259 -13.10 9.14 0.83
N ASP A 260 -13.63 7.94 0.68
CA ASP A 260 -14.13 7.51 -0.62
C ASP A 260 -15.35 8.33 -1.01
N HIS A 261 -15.40 8.82 -2.25
CA HIS A 261 -16.53 9.59 -2.78
C HIS A 261 -17.77 8.71 -3.04
N ASN A 262 -17.62 7.39 -3.15
CA ASN A 262 -18.72 6.45 -3.00
C ASN A 262 -19.05 6.34 -1.50
N LEU A 263 -20.12 7.00 -1.06
CA LEU A 263 -20.47 7.09 0.36
C LEU A 263 -20.80 5.73 1.02
N VAL A 264 -21.10 4.69 0.25
CA VAL A 264 -21.20 3.33 0.78
C VAL A 264 -19.87 2.88 1.36
N ALA A 265 -18.75 3.23 0.71
CA ALA A 265 -17.41 2.88 1.17
C ALA A 265 -16.96 3.66 2.42
N VAL A 266 -17.71 4.66 2.86
CA VAL A 266 -17.49 5.37 4.14
C VAL A 266 -18.17 4.62 5.31
N SER A 267 -18.86 3.51 5.04
CA SER A 267 -19.47 2.66 6.07
C SER A 267 -18.73 1.32 6.24
N ALA A 268 -18.99 0.64 7.35
CA ALA A 268 -18.63 -0.75 7.57
C ALA A 268 -19.82 -1.47 8.20
N GLY A 269 -20.28 -2.58 7.59
CA GLY A 269 -21.50 -3.27 7.99
C GLY A 269 -22.74 -2.35 7.98
N GLY A 270 -22.75 -1.36 7.08
CA GLY A 270 -23.82 -0.35 6.99
C GLY A 270 -23.77 0.77 8.04
N ILE A 271 -22.75 0.81 8.92
CA ILE A 271 -22.61 1.84 9.95
C ILE A 271 -21.66 2.95 9.47
N TYR A 272 -22.18 4.16 9.30
CA TYR A 272 -21.43 5.37 8.96
C TYR A 272 -20.89 6.03 10.25
N PRO A 273 -19.64 6.59 10.29
CA PRO A 273 -18.64 6.65 9.22
C PRO A 273 -17.53 5.58 9.32
N ASN A 274 -17.87 4.35 9.65
CA ASN A 274 -16.94 3.28 10.04
C ASN A 274 -16.13 2.64 8.90
N GLY A 275 -16.09 3.24 7.71
CA GLY A 275 -15.39 2.73 6.53
C GLY A 275 -14.09 3.47 6.18
N MET A 276 -13.86 3.72 4.89
CA MET A 276 -12.73 4.51 4.35
C MET A 276 -12.93 6.01 4.63
N PHE A 277 -12.59 6.40 5.84
CA PHE A 277 -12.65 7.78 6.31
C PHE A 277 -11.46 8.05 7.23
N LEU A 278 -10.70 9.11 6.96
CA LEU A 278 -9.64 9.60 7.83
C LEU A 278 -9.55 11.13 7.73
N THR A 279 -8.69 11.73 8.53
CA THR A 279 -8.46 13.19 8.50
C THR A 279 -6.99 13.50 8.27
N LEU A 280 -6.74 14.61 7.56
CA LEU A 280 -5.44 15.28 7.49
C LEU A 280 -5.35 16.27 8.64
N LEU A 281 -4.23 16.31 9.36
CA LEU A 281 -3.96 17.29 10.40
C LEU A 281 -2.81 18.20 9.98
N ILE A 282 -3.11 19.46 9.69
CA ILE A 282 -2.11 20.46 9.26
C ILE A 282 -1.99 21.56 10.33
N GLN A 283 -0.76 21.83 10.74
CA GLN A 283 -0.40 22.78 11.80
C GLN A 283 0.38 23.98 11.25
#